data_df4dfb8ebcf54ed53ab4737090f4cfa1
#
_entry.id   df4dfb8ebcf54ed53ab4737090f4cfa1
#
_cell.length_a   1.000
_cell.length_b   1.000
_cell.length_c   1.000
_cell.angle_alpha   90.00
_cell.angle_beta   90.00
_cell.angle_gamma   90.00
#
_symmetry.space_group_name_H-M   'P 1'
#
loop_
_entity.id
_entity.type
_entity.pdbx_description
1 polymer ?
#
loop_
_entity_poly.entity_id
_entity_poly.type
_entity_poly.pdbx_seq_one_letter_code
_entity_poly.pdbx_strand_id
1 'polypeptide(L)'
;MQQSINTQKSKKTMSTRVVAQIGILAAISYFLRFIEVPLPIFPSFLKLDFSDIVAVFGGLSMGAVPGFIIVVIKNLLQAVSGSTTGGVGEIANILIAGPYVLMICFICRKVKSYKNVLIGGIVGTIFMALVGAVVDYYIVFPLYALVMPMDVIINMGTVLNSKVTDLFTFMIWIVIPFNLLKGAIMTVVILPLYKKMEKILGVK
;
A
#
# COMPACT_ATOMS: atom_id res chain seq x y z
N MET A 1 37.94 -39.97 3.54
CA MET A 1 38.00 -38.57 4.04
C MET A 1 37.10 -37.73 3.18
N GLN A 2 35.85 -37.57 3.59
CA GLN A 2 34.83 -36.75 2.90
C GLN A 2 34.78 -35.41 3.62
N GLN A 3 35.31 -34.36 3.00
CA GLN A 3 35.13 -33.00 3.46
C GLN A 3 33.71 -32.57 3.16
N SER A 4 32.87 -32.45 4.19
CA SER A 4 31.56 -31.81 4.14
C SER A 4 31.75 -30.32 3.91
N ILE A 5 31.47 -29.85 2.69
CA ILE A 5 31.40 -28.42 2.33
C ILE A 5 30.17 -27.85 3.02
N ASN A 6 30.40 -27.24 4.16
CA ASN A 6 29.39 -26.51 4.92
C ASN A 6 29.10 -25.17 4.22
N THR A 7 28.17 -25.17 3.27
CA THR A 7 27.70 -23.96 2.59
C THR A 7 26.84 -23.15 3.56
N GLN A 8 27.49 -22.38 4.45
CA GLN A 8 26.80 -21.33 5.19
C GLN A 8 26.22 -20.32 4.18
N LYS A 9 24.92 -20.40 3.95
CA LYS A 9 24.18 -19.30 3.30
C LYS A 9 24.35 -18.06 4.16
N SER A 10 25.28 -17.19 3.79
CA SER A 10 25.44 -15.87 4.38
C SER A 10 24.08 -15.16 4.35
N LYS A 11 23.52 -14.89 5.53
CA LYS A 11 22.34 -14.05 5.68
C LYS A 11 22.71 -12.66 5.11
N LYS A 12 22.17 -12.32 3.97
CA LYS A 12 22.39 -11.03 3.30
C LYS A 12 21.76 -9.93 4.16
N THR A 13 22.49 -9.41 5.13
CA THR A 13 22.07 -8.28 5.97
C THR A 13 21.95 -7.03 5.10
N MET A 14 20.92 -6.22 5.35
CA MET A 14 20.77 -4.92 4.68
C MET A 14 21.96 -4.03 5.05
N SER A 15 22.52 -3.33 4.07
CA SER A 15 23.61 -2.38 4.35
C SER A 15 23.07 -1.19 5.17
N THR A 16 23.94 -0.59 6.00
CA THR A 16 23.60 0.59 6.82
C THR A 16 23.02 1.72 5.97
N ARG A 17 23.53 1.89 4.74
CA ARG A 17 23.00 2.88 3.78
C ARG A 17 21.52 2.62 3.43
N VAL A 18 21.15 1.37 3.17
CA VAL A 18 19.76 1.00 2.86
C VAL A 18 18.86 1.22 4.07
N VAL A 19 19.31 0.89 5.27
CA VAL A 19 18.56 1.13 6.52
C VAL A 19 18.32 2.63 6.72
N ALA A 20 19.33 3.47 6.54
CA ALA A 20 19.20 4.92 6.64
C ALA A 20 18.22 5.49 5.60
N GLN A 21 18.28 5.00 4.36
CA GLN A 21 17.35 5.40 3.29
C GLN A 21 15.90 4.98 3.60
N ILE A 22 15.68 3.79 4.15
CA ILE A 22 14.35 3.34 4.60
C ILE A 22 13.81 4.29 5.66
N GLY A 23 14.63 4.67 6.67
CA GLY A 23 14.21 5.58 7.73
C GLY A 23 13.80 6.96 7.19
N ILE A 24 14.60 7.54 6.30
CA ILE A 24 14.31 8.85 5.68
C ILE A 24 13.02 8.77 4.84
N LEU A 25 12.89 7.76 3.97
CA LEU A 25 11.71 7.61 3.13
C LEU A 25 10.46 7.27 3.93
N ALA A 26 10.58 6.51 5.03
CA ALA A 26 9.46 6.25 5.93
C ALA A 26 9.00 7.53 6.63
N ALA A 27 9.92 8.40 7.06
CA ALA A 27 9.58 9.70 7.64
C ALA A 27 8.88 10.61 6.61
N ILE A 28 9.41 10.71 5.37
CA ILE A 28 8.77 11.47 4.29
C ILE A 28 7.37 10.92 4.02
N SER A 29 7.24 9.58 3.91
CA SER A 29 5.96 8.90 3.69
C SER A 29 4.97 9.21 4.82
N TYR A 30 5.42 9.17 6.08
CA TYR A 30 4.61 9.52 7.24
C TYR A 30 4.09 10.97 7.18
N PHE A 31 4.94 11.94 6.82
CA PHE A 31 4.49 13.33 6.67
C PHE A 31 3.53 13.53 5.50
N LEU A 32 3.73 12.83 4.36
CA LEU A 32 2.81 12.90 3.24
C LEU A 32 1.41 12.36 3.58
N ARG A 33 1.30 11.45 4.54
CA ARG A 33 0.01 10.91 4.99
C ARG A 33 -0.93 11.98 5.56
N PHE A 34 -0.42 13.07 6.10
CA PHE A 34 -1.27 14.18 6.54
C PHE A 34 -2.02 14.87 5.38
N ILE A 35 -1.59 14.60 4.14
CA ILE A 35 -2.28 15.04 2.92
C ILE A 35 -3.16 13.88 2.42
N GLU A 36 -4.18 13.52 3.19
CA GLU A 36 -5.18 12.55 2.79
C GLU A 36 -6.46 13.24 2.32
N VAL A 37 -7.05 12.74 1.23
CA VAL A 37 -8.21 13.34 0.60
C VAL A 37 -9.41 12.39 0.71
N PRO A 38 -10.45 12.73 1.49
CA PRO A 38 -11.70 12.00 1.46
C PRO A 38 -12.40 12.24 0.13
N LEU A 39 -12.92 11.19 -0.47
CA LEU A 39 -13.71 11.29 -1.71
C LEU A 39 -15.21 11.27 -1.37
N PRO A 40 -16.00 12.27 -1.81
CA PRO A 40 -17.42 12.36 -1.46
C PRO A 40 -18.28 11.19 -1.92
N ILE A 41 -17.80 10.43 -2.91
CA ILE A 41 -18.48 9.24 -3.46
C ILE A 41 -18.18 7.96 -2.68
N PHE A 42 -17.38 8.03 -1.62
CA PHE A 42 -17.04 6.91 -0.75
C PHE A 42 -17.23 7.28 0.73
N PRO A 43 -17.42 6.30 1.61
CA PRO A 43 -17.46 6.53 3.06
C PRO A 43 -16.23 7.30 3.55
N SER A 44 -16.42 8.19 4.53
CA SER A 44 -15.39 9.15 4.99
C SER A 44 -14.13 8.52 5.58
N PHE A 45 -14.20 7.24 6.00
CA PHE A 45 -13.03 6.50 6.47
C PHE A 45 -12.16 5.94 5.33
N LEU A 46 -12.68 5.89 4.09
CA LEU A 46 -11.91 5.55 2.89
C LEU A 46 -11.30 6.82 2.30
N LYS A 47 -10.03 7.04 2.54
CA LYS A 47 -9.32 8.24 2.09
C LYS A 47 -8.22 7.90 1.11
N LEU A 48 -8.02 8.78 0.12
CA LEU A 48 -6.85 8.71 -0.75
C LEU A 48 -5.61 9.17 0.01
N ASP A 49 -4.65 8.29 0.12
CA ASP A 49 -3.35 8.52 0.75
C ASP A 49 -2.25 8.39 -0.30
N PHE A 50 -1.51 9.47 -0.52
CA PHE A 50 -0.40 9.52 -1.48
C PHE A 50 0.93 9.07 -0.88
N SER A 51 0.98 8.80 0.42
CA SER A 51 2.21 8.44 1.12
C SER A 51 2.82 7.11 0.62
N ASP A 52 1.98 6.19 0.11
CA ASP A 52 2.43 4.92 -0.45
C ASP A 52 3.27 5.08 -1.73
N ILE A 53 3.17 6.21 -2.42
CA ILE A 53 4.01 6.56 -3.58
C ILE A 53 5.48 6.58 -3.19
N VAL A 54 5.81 7.13 -2.03
CA VAL A 54 7.18 7.16 -1.50
C VAL A 54 7.71 5.74 -1.26
N ALA A 55 6.86 4.86 -0.75
CA ALA A 55 7.20 3.45 -0.54
C ALA A 55 7.46 2.72 -1.87
N VAL A 56 6.68 3.02 -2.93
CA VAL A 56 6.92 2.49 -4.27
C VAL A 56 8.30 2.93 -4.79
N PHE A 57 8.66 4.21 -4.65
CA PHE A 57 9.99 4.70 -5.07
C PHE A 57 11.11 4.09 -4.25
N GLY A 58 10.94 3.95 -2.95
CA GLY A 58 11.88 3.23 -2.09
C GLY A 58 12.07 1.79 -2.55
N GLY A 59 10.97 1.11 -2.88
CA GLY A 59 10.99 -0.24 -3.40
C GLY A 59 11.62 -0.38 -4.78
N LEU A 60 11.33 0.54 -5.71
CA LEU A 60 11.96 0.58 -7.02
C LEU A 60 13.47 0.85 -6.93
N SER A 61 13.90 1.65 -5.96
CA SER A 61 15.33 2.00 -5.77
C SER A 61 16.11 0.87 -5.09
N MET A 62 15.58 0.34 -3.97
CA MET A 62 16.30 -0.55 -3.05
C MET A 62 15.82 -2.02 -3.11
N GLY A 63 14.67 -2.27 -3.75
CA GLY A 63 14.04 -3.60 -3.83
C GLY A 63 12.72 -3.69 -3.06
N ALA A 64 11.95 -4.74 -3.33
CA ALA A 64 10.58 -4.91 -2.84
C ALA A 64 10.49 -4.93 -1.31
N VAL A 65 11.40 -5.60 -0.62
CA VAL A 65 11.41 -5.69 0.85
C VAL A 65 11.62 -4.34 1.51
N PRO A 66 12.63 -3.52 1.15
CA PRO A 66 12.73 -2.13 1.62
C PRO A 66 11.48 -1.29 1.38
N GLY A 67 10.85 -1.39 0.21
CA GLY A 67 9.60 -0.69 -0.09
C GLY A 67 8.47 -1.09 0.87
N PHE A 68 8.30 -2.38 1.11
CA PHE A 68 7.31 -2.88 2.07
C PHE A 68 7.61 -2.43 3.50
N ILE A 69 8.88 -2.43 3.93
CA ILE A 69 9.29 -1.94 5.25
C ILE A 69 8.92 -0.46 5.43
N ILE A 70 9.05 0.37 4.38
CA ILE A 70 8.61 1.77 4.43
C ILE A 70 7.11 1.86 4.70
N VAL A 71 6.28 1.04 4.03
CA VAL A 71 4.83 0.97 4.31
C VAL A 71 4.56 0.60 5.76
N VAL A 72 5.26 -0.39 6.29
CA VAL A 72 5.10 -0.82 7.69
C VAL A 72 5.48 0.29 8.66
N ILE A 73 6.68 0.88 8.52
CA ILE A 73 7.18 1.90 9.45
C ILE A 73 6.27 3.14 9.45
N LYS A 74 5.85 3.65 8.27
CA LYS A 74 4.96 4.82 8.22
C LYS A 74 3.64 4.57 8.95
N ASN A 75 3.06 3.37 8.80
CA ASN A 75 1.80 3.02 9.46
C ASN A 75 1.98 2.80 10.97
N LEU A 76 3.12 2.24 11.41
CA LEU A 76 3.44 2.15 12.84
C LEU A 76 3.62 3.54 13.45
N LEU A 77 4.32 4.45 12.78
CA LEU A 77 4.45 5.84 13.22
C LEU A 77 3.07 6.51 13.36
N GLN A 78 2.17 6.29 12.39
CA GLN A 78 0.81 6.81 12.44
C GLN A 78 0.01 6.22 13.61
N ALA A 79 0.10 4.93 13.83
CA ALA A 79 -0.60 4.26 14.92
C ALA A 79 -0.20 4.82 16.30
N VAL A 80 1.10 5.14 16.48
CA VAL A 80 1.64 5.68 17.75
C VAL A 80 1.35 7.18 17.90
N SER A 81 1.39 7.96 16.81
CA SER A 81 1.26 9.42 16.84
C SER A 81 -0.19 9.93 16.92
N GLY A 82 -1.17 9.07 16.72
CA GLY A 82 -2.59 9.43 16.81
C GLY A 82 -3.41 8.85 15.68
N SER A 83 -3.77 7.58 15.80
CA SER A 83 -4.70 6.93 14.86
C SER A 83 -6.12 7.44 15.09
N THR A 84 -6.78 7.87 14.02
CA THR A 84 -8.21 8.23 14.04
C THR A 84 -9.13 7.01 13.98
N THR A 85 -8.57 5.83 13.76
CA THR A 85 -9.29 4.55 13.56
C THR A 85 -8.92 3.49 14.59
N GLY A 86 -8.23 3.88 15.68
CA GLY A 86 -7.78 2.95 16.70
C GLY A 86 -6.75 1.92 16.22
N GLY A 87 -5.99 2.22 15.16
CA GLY A 87 -5.00 1.31 14.57
C GLY A 87 -5.54 0.43 13.44
N VAL A 88 -6.86 0.33 13.28
CA VAL A 88 -7.48 -0.55 12.26
C VAL A 88 -7.14 -0.09 10.84
N GLY A 89 -7.21 1.23 10.58
CA GLY A 89 -6.87 1.80 9.27
C GLY A 89 -5.39 1.63 8.90
N GLU A 90 -4.51 1.65 9.87
CA GLU A 90 -3.07 1.43 9.69
C GLU A 90 -2.78 -0.03 9.34
N ILE A 91 -3.42 -0.98 10.03
CA ILE A 91 -3.35 -2.40 9.70
C ILE A 91 -3.90 -2.66 8.29
N ALA A 92 -5.07 -2.10 7.98
CA ALA A 92 -5.67 -2.17 6.66
C ALA A 92 -4.70 -1.67 5.57
N ASN A 93 -4.08 -0.51 5.78
CA ASN A 93 -3.15 0.05 4.79
C ASN A 93 -1.90 -0.83 4.60
N ILE A 94 -1.33 -1.42 5.66
CA ILE A 94 -0.21 -2.37 5.53
C ILE A 94 -0.61 -3.58 4.68
N LEU A 95 -1.78 -4.16 4.97
CA LEU A 95 -2.25 -5.39 4.32
C LEU A 95 -2.75 -5.16 2.88
N ILE A 96 -3.15 -3.95 2.53
CA ILE A 96 -3.74 -3.61 1.21
C ILE A 96 -2.75 -2.87 0.32
N ALA A 97 -2.12 -1.80 0.81
CA ALA A 97 -1.14 -1.05 0.03
C ALA A 97 0.23 -1.74 -0.05
N GLY A 98 0.60 -2.54 0.97
CA GLY A 98 1.81 -3.34 0.95
C GLY A 98 1.90 -4.27 -0.28
N PRO A 99 0.90 -5.10 -0.57
CA PRO A 99 0.83 -5.90 -1.79
C PRO A 99 0.94 -5.11 -3.09
N TYR A 100 0.36 -3.91 -3.17
CA TYR A 100 0.51 -3.02 -4.32
C TYR A 100 1.98 -2.64 -4.55
N VAL A 101 2.67 -2.19 -3.51
CA VAL A 101 4.10 -1.84 -3.55
C VAL A 101 4.95 -3.05 -3.95
N LEU A 102 4.70 -4.21 -3.33
CA LEU A 102 5.41 -5.45 -3.63
C LEU A 102 5.24 -5.87 -5.09
N MET A 103 4.01 -5.77 -5.63
CA MET A 103 3.70 -6.19 -7.00
C MET A 103 4.42 -5.32 -8.03
N ILE A 104 4.39 -3.99 -7.87
CA ILE A 104 5.12 -3.07 -8.75
C ILE A 104 6.62 -3.40 -8.71
N CYS A 105 7.20 -3.53 -7.52
CA CYS A 105 8.63 -3.82 -7.36
C CYS A 105 9.00 -5.18 -7.93
N PHE A 106 8.13 -6.18 -7.81
CA PHE A 106 8.35 -7.51 -8.36
C PHE A 106 8.38 -7.49 -9.90
N ILE A 107 7.43 -6.81 -10.52
CA ILE A 107 7.38 -6.67 -11.99
C ILE A 107 8.58 -5.89 -12.51
N CYS A 108 9.00 -4.85 -11.80
CA CYS A 108 10.15 -4.03 -12.16
C CYS A 108 11.50 -4.63 -11.74
N ARG A 109 11.53 -5.83 -11.14
CA ARG A 109 12.75 -6.42 -10.56
C ARG A 109 13.88 -6.60 -11.58
N LYS A 110 13.56 -7.09 -12.78
CA LYS A 110 14.56 -7.37 -13.83
C LYS A 110 14.89 -6.15 -14.67
N VAL A 111 13.87 -5.42 -15.07
CA VAL A 111 14.01 -4.23 -15.92
C VAL A 111 13.15 -3.11 -15.35
N LYS A 112 13.80 -2.06 -14.91
CA LYS A 112 13.17 -0.84 -14.41
C LYS A 112 12.91 0.08 -15.60
N SER A 113 11.75 -0.07 -16.24
CA SER A 113 11.34 0.77 -17.37
C SER A 113 9.97 1.39 -17.11
N TYR A 114 9.69 2.51 -17.77
CA TYR A 114 8.38 3.16 -17.71
C TYR A 114 7.22 2.19 -18.02
N LYS A 115 7.40 1.31 -19.05
CA LYS A 115 6.42 0.30 -19.41
C LYS A 115 6.18 -0.71 -18.27
N ASN A 116 7.25 -1.18 -17.62
CA ASN A 116 7.13 -2.13 -16.52
C ASN A 116 6.52 -1.49 -15.27
N VAL A 117 6.79 -0.21 -15.00
CA VAL A 117 6.13 0.54 -13.91
C VAL A 117 4.64 0.70 -14.20
N LEU A 118 4.25 0.99 -15.45
CA LEU A 118 2.84 1.04 -15.84
C LEU A 118 2.15 -0.33 -15.68
N ILE A 119 2.75 -1.39 -16.20
CA ILE A 119 2.21 -2.76 -16.06
C ILE A 119 2.13 -3.15 -14.58
N GLY A 120 3.19 -2.86 -13.81
CA GLY A 120 3.24 -3.11 -12.37
C GLY A 120 2.16 -2.34 -11.63
N GLY A 121 1.91 -1.09 -12.01
CA GLY A 121 0.83 -0.27 -11.46
C GLY A 121 -0.56 -0.85 -11.76
N ILE A 122 -0.83 -1.26 -12.99
CA ILE A 122 -2.12 -1.87 -13.38
C ILE A 122 -2.34 -3.19 -12.65
N VAL A 123 -1.37 -4.11 -12.72
CA VAL A 123 -1.46 -5.42 -12.04
C VAL A 123 -1.52 -5.25 -10.53
N GLY A 124 -0.70 -4.34 -9.97
CA GLY A 124 -0.72 -4.00 -8.56
C GLY A 124 -2.06 -3.43 -8.10
N THR A 125 -2.71 -2.58 -8.91
CA THR A 125 -4.04 -2.04 -8.63
C THR A 125 -5.10 -3.13 -8.56
N ILE A 126 -5.13 -4.04 -9.54
CA ILE A 126 -6.07 -5.17 -9.55
C ILE A 126 -5.81 -6.07 -8.33
N PHE A 127 -4.55 -6.39 -8.06
CA PHE A 127 -4.17 -7.23 -6.93
C PHE A 127 -4.54 -6.57 -5.60
N MET A 128 -4.27 -5.26 -5.44
CA MET A 128 -4.67 -4.48 -4.26
C MET A 128 -6.19 -4.50 -4.05
N ALA A 129 -6.98 -4.35 -5.11
CA ALA A 129 -8.44 -4.37 -4.99
C ALA A 129 -8.99 -5.73 -4.55
N LEU A 130 -8.43 -6.83 -5.09
CA LEU A 130 -8.83 -8.19 -4.72
C LEU A 130 -8.39 -8.54 -3.29
N VAL A 131 -7.12 -8.29 -2.96
CA VAL A 131 -6.60 -8.51 -1.61
C VAL A 131 -7.32 -7.63 -0.61
N GLY A 132 -7.59 -6.36 -0.97
CA GLY A 132 -8.33 -5.43 -0.14
C GLY A 132 -9.73 -5.94 0.19
N ALA A 133 -10.48 -6.42 -0.79
CA ALA A 133 -11.81 -6.98 -0.55
C ALA A 133 -11.79 -8.16 0.43
N VAL A 134 -10.81 -9.07 0.30
CA VAL A 134 -10.65 -10.22 1.19
C VAL A 134 -10.21 -9.78 2.60
N VAL A 135 -9.20 -8.93 2.69
CA VAL A 135 -8.64 -8.44 3.96
C VAL A 135 -9.68 -7.60 4.70
N ASP A 136 -10.38 -6.72 4.00
CA ASP A 136 -11.43 -5.90 4.60
C ASP A 136 -12.58 -6.77 5.10
N TYR A 137 -13.04 -7.74 4.31
CA TYR A 137 -14.15 -8.61 4.70
C TYR A 137 -13.84 -9.45 5.95
N TYR A 138 -12.67 -10.08 6.01
CA TYR A 138 -12.34 -11.04 7.08
C TYR A 138 -11.58 -10.45 8.26
N ILE A 139 -10.90 -9.31 8.09
CA ILE A 139 -10.02 -8.75 9.12
C ILE A 139 -10.45 -7.33 9.51
N VAL A 140 -10.49 -6.41 8.54
CA VAL A 140 -10.62 -4.98 8.84
C VAL A 140 -12.02 -4.62 9.34
N PHE A 141 -13.07 -5.06 8.66
CA PHE A 141 -14.43 -4.75 9.10
C PHE A 141 -14.83 -5.46 10.39
N PRO A 142 -14.45 -6.72 10.66
CA PRO A 142 -14.62 -7.31 11.99
C PRO A 142 -13.88 -6.52 13.09
N LEU A 143 -12.68 -5.98 12.82
CA LEU A 143 -11.99 -5.10 13.77
C LEU A 143 -12.71 -3.76 13.95
N TYR A 144 -13.22 -3.16 12.87
CA TYR A 144 -14.05 -1.95 12.98
C TYR A 144 -15.33 -2.18 13.78
N ALA A 145 -15.91 -3.37 13.70
CA ALA A 145 -17.12 -3.73 14.46
C ALA A 145 -16.91 -3.70 15.98
N LEU A 146 -15.67 -3.73 16.47
CA LEU A 146 -15.35 -3.56 17.89
C LEU A 146 -15.45 -2.09 18.34
N VAL A 147 -15.40 -1.15 17.40
CA VAL A 147 -15.39 0.31 17.66
C VAL A 147 -16.71 0.96 17.21
N MET A 148 -17.33 0.44 16.15
CA MET A 148 -18.54 0.98 15.54
C MET A 148 -19.48 -0.16 15.12
N PRO A 149 -20.79 -0.10 15.42
CA PRO A 149 -21.74 -1.13 14.99
C PRO A 149 -21.69 -1.37 13.48
N MET A 150 -21.69 -2.63 13.06
CA MET A 150 -21.61 -3.03 11.64
C MET A 150 -22.71 -2.41 10.79
N ASP A 151 -23.93 -2.30 11.34
CA ASP A 151 -25.08 -1.69 10.66
C ASP A 151 -24.82 -0.21 10.30
N VAL A 152 -24.09 0.52 11.14
CA VAL A 152 -23.70 1.92 10.86
C VAL A 152 -22.73 1.97 9.68
N ILE A 153 -21.77 1.04 9.63
CA ILE A 153 -20.81 0.96 8.54
C ILE A 153 -21.52 0.64 7.22
N ILE A 154 -22.39 -0.39 7.22
CA ILE A 154 -23.16 -0.79 6.03
C ILE A 154 -24.04 0.37 5.56
N ASN A 155 -24.69 1.06 6.50
CA ASN A 155 -25.58 2.18 6.19
C ASN A 155 -24.83 3.35 5.50
N MET A 156 -23.57 3.61 5.88
CA MET A 156 -22.74 4.59 5.15
C MET A 156 -22.57 4.23 3.67
N GLY A 157 -22.50 2.93 3.36
CA GLY A 157 -22.46 2.46 1.98
C GLY A 157 -23.82 2.52 1.28
N THR A 158 -24.90 2.14 1.98
CA THR A 158 -26.28 2.16 1.44
C THR A 158 -26.72 3.56 1.06
N VAL A 159 -26.33 4.59 1.83
CA VAL A 159 -26.61 6.01 1.52
C VAL A 159 -25.95 6.43 0.20
N LEU A 160 -24.77 5.89 -0.11
CA LEU A 160 -24.01 6.22 -1.33
C LEU A 160 -24.45 5.36 -2.52
N ASN A 161 -24.85 4.11 -2.27
CA ASN A 161 -25.28 3.19 -3.32
C ASN A 161 -26.32 2.21 -2.76
N SER A 162 -27.55 2.31 -3.25
CA SER A 162 -28.68 1.47 -2.82
C SER A 162 -28.50 -0.04 -3.06
N LYS A 163 -27.49 -0.45 -3.85
CA LYS A 163 -27.14 -1.86 -4.04
C LYS A 163 -26.34 -2.45 -2.87
N VAL A 164 -25.92 -1.61 -1.92
CA VAL A 164 -25.24 -2.06 -0.69
C VAL A 164 -26.31 -2.43 0.33
N THR A 165 -26.47 -3.71 0.58
CA THR A 165 -27.45 -4.27 1.53
C THR A 165 -26.80 -5.01 2.70
N ASP A 166 -25.56 -5.45 2.51
CA ASP A 166 -24.79 -6.23 3.48
C ASP A 166 -23.28 -6.02 3.29
N LEU A 167 -22.46 -6.66 4.11
CA LEU A 167 -21.01 -6.52 4.06
C LEU A 167 -20.42 -7.03 2.73
N PHE A 168 -20.97 -8.09 2.14
CA PHE A 168 -20.48 -8.63 0.88
C PHE A 168 -20.70 -7.65 -0.28
N THR A 169 -21.92 -7.10 -0.38
CA THR A 169 -22.26 -6.08 -1.38
C THR A 169 -21.48 -4.78 -1.14
N PHE A 170 -21.16 -4.46 0.13
CA PHE A 170 -20.27 -3.35 0.46
C PHE A 170 -18.87 -3.55 -0.15
N MET A 171 -18.31 -4.78 -0.06
CA MET A 171 -17.02 -5.08 -0.71
C MET A 171 -17.08 -4.83 -2.22
N ILE A 172 -18.13 -5.32 -2.89
CA ILE A 172 -18.26 -5.24 -4.35
C ILE A 172 -18.47 -3.80 -4.83
N TRP A 173 -19.35 -3.04 -4.16
CA TRP A 173 -19.79 -1.74 -4.65
C TRP A 173 -19.03 -0.55 -4.07
N ILE A 174 -18.31 -0.73 -2.98
CA ILE A 174 -17.58 0.34 -2.30
C ILE A 174 -16.07 0.03 -2.27
N VAL A 175 -15.65 -1.07 -1.64
CA VAL A 175 -14.23 -1.35 -1.37
C VAL A 175 -13.45 -1.64 -2.65
N ILE A 176 -13.94 -2.51 -3.51
CA ILE A 176 -13.26 -2.83 -4.78
C ILE A 176 -13.14 -1.59 -5.67
N PRO A 177 -14.22 -0.83 -5.97
CA PRO A 177 -14.11 0.39 -6.76
C PRO A 177 -13.18 1.44 -6.15
N PHE A 178 -13.21 1.60 -4.82
CA PHE A 178 -12.30 2.51 -4.12
C PHE A 178 -10.83 2.12 -4.32
N ASN A 179 -10.49 0.85 -4.10
CA ASN A 179 -9.10 0.38 -4.25
C ASN A 179 -8.62 0.42 -5.70
N LEU A 180 -9.51 0.14 -6.67
CA LEU A 180 -9.20 0.31 -8.10
C LEU A 180 -8.91 1.79 -8.42
N LEU A 181 -9.74 2.71 -7.93
CA LEU A 181 -9.54 4.14 -8.14
C LEU A 181 -8.26 4.62 -7.45
N LYS A 182 -8.04 4.24 -6.17
CA LYS A 182 -6.82 4.57 -5.42
C LYS A 182 -5.57 4.10 -6.16
N GLY A 183 -5.52 2.85 -6.59
CA GLY A 183 -4.37 2.29 -7.29
C GLY A 183 -4.15 2.92 -8.67
N ALA A 184 -5.22 3.23 -9.41
CA ALA A 184 -5.14 3.93 -10.69
C ALA A 184 -4.56 5.34 -10.51
N ILE A 185 -5.06 6.13 -9.56
CA ILE A 185 -4.56 7.47 -9.26
C ILE A 185 -3.09 7.41 -8.83
N MET A 186 -2.73 6.50 -7.94
CA MET A 186 -1.34 6.29 -7.53
C MET A 186 -0.44 5.95 -8.72
N THR A 187 -0.89 5.05 -9.60
CA THR A 187 -0.13 4.68 -10.80
C THR A 187 0.08 5.88 -11.72
N VAL A 188 -0.97 6.68 -11.96
CA VAL A 188 -0.89 7.90 -12.78
C VAL A 188 0.10 8.92 -12.20
N VAL A 189 0.15 9.06 -10.88
CA VAL A 189 1.10 9.98 -10.20
C VAL A 189 2.53 9.41 -10.20
N ILE A 190 2.69 8.12 -10.03
CA ILE A 190 4.02 7.45 -10.02
C ILE A 190 4.72 7.60 -11.38
N LEU A 191 4.00 7.47 -12.49
CA LEU A 191 4.59 7.44 -13.84
C LEU A 191 5.42 8.69 -14.19
N PRO A 192 4.91 9.94 -14.08
CA PRO A 192 5.70 11.13 -14.39
C PRO A 192 6.84 11.34 -13.38
N LEU A 193 6.63 10.98 -12.11
CA LEU A 193 7.66 11.07 -11.08
C LEU A 193 8.78 10.06 -11.35
N TYR A 194 8.44 8.84 -11.76
CA TYR A 194 9.42 7.82 -12.15
C TYR A 194 10.28 8.31 -13.33
N LYS A 195 9.69 8.91 -14.36
CA LYS A 195 10.43 9.47 -15.50
C LYS A 195 11.43 10.55 -15.09
N LYS A 196 11.06 11.40 -14.12
CA LYS A 196 12.00 12.39 -13.55
C LYS A 196 13.12 11.72 -12.76
N MET A 197 12.81 10.73 -11.94
CA MET A 197 13.81 10.00 -11.15
C MET A 197 14.77 9.19 -12.03
N GLU A 198 14.28 8.53 -13.07
CA GLU A 198 15.11 7.81 -14.05
C GLU A 198 16.16 8.74 -14.66
N LYS A 199 15.76 9.96 -15.02
CA LYS A 199 16.65 11.00 -15.58
C LYS A 199 17.69 11.50 -14.57
N ILE A 200 17.33 11.65 -13.29
CA ILE A 200 18.20 12.16 -12.23
C ILE A 200 19.16 11.06 -11.73
N LEU A 201 18.68 9.82 -11.58
CA LEU A 201 19.46 8.73 -11.01
C LEU A 201 20.26 7.95 -12.05
N GLY A 202 20.11 8.27 -13.34
CA GLY A 202 20.84 7.58 -14.42
C GLY A 202 20.56 6.07 -14.50
N VAL A 203 19.42 5.64 -13.99
CA VAL A 203 18.99 4.22 -14.00
C VAL A 203 18.48 3.90 -15.39
N LYS A 204 19.34 3.26 -16.19
CA LYS A 204 18.95 2.59 -17.44
C LYS A 204 18.67 1.12 -17.18
#